data_45903fb20a5907b7cfff306cde38f747
#
_entry.id   45903fb20a5907b7cfff306cde38f747
#
_cell.length_a   1.000
_cell.length_b   1.000
_cell.length_c   1.000
_cell.angle_alpha   90.00
_cell.angle_beta   90.00
_cell.angle_gamma   90.00
#
_symmetry.space_group_name_H-M   'P 1'
#
loop_
_entity.id
_entity.type
_entity.pdbx_description
1 polymer ?
#
loop_
_entity_poly.entity_id
_entity_poly.type
_entity_poly.pdbx_seq_one_letter_code
_entity_poly.pdbx_strand_id
1 'polypeptide(L)'
;SNMGTGLATGRVDKIFASTNSTIDNGDLLLFSLQQGSLASNTSKTDSFSVFLPANYFGNYYLIYSIDHYNYVFEYNQEGNNILLASIIAVPPPPADLLIKNILVPDSVLAGHTADLTWQTENQGLNPAYGQLREIVYLSPDTAWSITDEVVGIWDGFVSISPGSTTTKTVPITYNNVTNADYHTIVRTD
;
A
#
# COMPACT_ATOMS: atom_id res chain seq x y z
N SER A 1 -36.27 -1.58 5.37
CA SER A 1 -37.66 -1.18 5.58
C SER A 1 -38.24 -1.90 6.79
N ASN A 2 -39.17 -1.28 7.49
CA ASN A 2 -39.99 -1.90 8.53
C ASN A 2 -41.37 -2.19 7.91
N MET A 3 -41.63 -3.43 7.59
CA MET A 3 -42.89 -3.89 7.02
C MET A 3 -43.89 -4.32 8.12
N GLY A 4 -43.46 -4.36 9.40
CA GLY A 4 -44.27 -4.72 10.53
C GLY A 4 -45.20 -3.62 10.96
N THR A 5 -46.11 -3.93 11.91
CA THR A 5 -47.08 -2.99 12.50
C THR A 5 -46.51 -2.22 13.69
N GLY A 6 -45.37 -2.64 14.23
CA GLY A 6 -44.69 -2.03 15.37
C GLY A 6 -43.56 -1.06 14.98
N LEU A 7 -43.13 -0.28 15.98
CA LEU A 7 -41.95 0.58 15.85
C LEU A 7 -40.70 -0.26 16.07
N ALA A 8 -39.80 -0.28 15.07
CA ALA A 8 -38.48 -0.87 15.22
C ALA A 8 -37.54 0.13 15.93
N THR A 9 -36.96 -0.26 17.06
CA THR A 9 -36.11 0.63 17.88
C THR A 9 -34.97 -0.15 18.53
N GLY A 10 -33.83 0.52 18.73
CA GLY A 10 -32.69 -0.03 19.46
C GLY A 10 -31.80 -0.98 18.69
N ARG A 11 -32.04 -1.19 17.38
CA ARG A 11 -31.26 -2.12 16.56
C ARG A 11 -29.82 -1.63 16.36
N VAL A 12 -28.92 -2.57 16.22
CA VAL A 12 -27.51 -2.34 15.85
C VAL A 12 -27.26 -3.01 14.50
N ASP A 13 -26.83 -2.20 13.53
CA ASP A 13 -26.47 -2.68 12.21
C ASP A 13 -24.94 -2.79 12.10
N LYS A 14 -24.46 -3.84 11.43
CA LYS A 14 -23.02 -4.09 11.22
C LYS A 14 -22.70 -4.42 9.78
N ILE A 15 -21.46 -4.11 9.35
CA ILE A 15 -20.90 -4.52 8.08
C ILE A 15 -19.62 -5.28 8.33
N PHE A 16 -19.49 -6.46 7.73
CA PHE A 16 -18.31 -7.30 7.81
C PHE A 16 -17.72 -7.52 6.42
N ALA A 17 -16.39 -7.70 6.37
CA ALA A 17 -15.72 -8.33 5.24
C ALA A 17 -15.39 -9.77 5.62
N SER A 18 -15.85 -10.71 4.81
CA SER A 18 -15.71 -12.15 5.03
C SER A 18 -15.15 -12.84 3.77
N THR A 19 -14.42 -13.92 3.94
CA THR A 19 -13.98 -14.79 2.86
C THR A 19 -15.05 -15.83 2.43
N ASN A 20 -16.14 -15.90 3.18
CA ASN A 20 -17.29 -16.76 2.91
C ASN A 20 -18.61 -15.98 3.07
N SER A 21 -19.77 -16.64 2.85
CA SER A 21 -21.08 -15.99 2.87
C SER A 21 -21.78 -15.99 4.24
N THR A 22 -21.08 -16.38 5.30
CA THR A 22 -21.64 -16.49 6.66
C THR A 22 -20.82 -15.63 7.62
N ILE A 23 -21.48 -15.07 8.66
CA ILE A 23 -20.77 -14.30 9.68
C ILE A 23 -20.15 -15.26 10.69
N ASP A 24 -18.84 -15.15 10.89
CA ASP A 24 -18.09 -15.93 11.87
C ASP A 24 -16.97 -15.12 12.56
N ASN A 25 -16.22 -15.78 13.46
CA ASN A 25 -15.17 -15.12 14.24
C ASN A 25 -13.94 -14.71 13.42
N GLY A 26 -13.81 -15.17 12.17
CA GLY A 26 -12.72 -14.79 11.26
C GLY A 26 -13.00 -13.51 10.48
N ASP A 27 -14.21 -12.99 10.57
CA ASP A 27 -14.65 -11.84 9.77
C ASP A 27 -14.13 -10.52 10.31
N LEU A 28 -13.77 -9.64 9.42
CA LEU A 28 -13.36 -8.28 9.76
C LEU A 28 -14.60 -7.39 9.91
N LEU A 29 -14.86 -6.88 11.12
CA LEU A 29 -15.86 -5.85 11.33
C LEU A 29 -15.38 -4.53 10.73
N LEU A 30 -16.08 -4.06 9.69
CA LEU A 30 -15.79 -2.79 9.01
C LEU A 30 -16.57 -1.62 9.59
N PHE A 31 -17.79 -1.87 10.06
CA PHE A 31 -18.69 -0.81 10.52
C PHE A 31 -19.69 -1.36 11.54
N SER A 32 -20.06 -0.53 12.51
CA SER A 32 -21.11 -0.81 13.49
C SER A 32 -21.83 0.49 13.87
N LEU A 33 -23.15 0.49 13.80
CA LEU A 33 -23.95 1.67 14.11
C LEU A 33 -25.21 1.27 14.86
N GLN A 34 -25.48 1.96 15.97
CA GLN A 34 -26.79 1.92 16.59
C GLN A 34 -27.75 2.81 15.81
N GLN A 35 -28.79 2.22 15.29
CA GLN A 35 -29.79 2.89 14.47
C GLN A 35 -30.86 3.54 15.29
N GLY A 36 -31.38 4.66 14.79
CA GLY A 36 -32.59 5.28 15.31
C GLY A 36 -33.85 4.46 15.01
N SER A 37 -34.97 4.89 15.57
CA SER A 37 -36.26 4.25 15.37
C SER A 37 -36.73 4.31 13.91
N LEU A 38 -37.39 3.24 13.47
CA LEU A 38 -38.03 3.17 12.14
C LEU A 38 -39.50 2.81 12.33
N ALA A 39 -40.36 3.73 11.92
CA ALA A 39 -41.81 3.56 12.07
C ALA A 39 -42.35 2.41 11.20
N SER A 40 -43.50 1.89 11.60
CA SER A 40 -44.25 0.89 10.82
C SER A 40 -44.50 1.35 9.39
N ASN A 41 -44.34 0.43 8.42
CA ASN A 41 -44.54 0.65 6.98
C ASN A 41 -43.69 1.81 6.44
N THR A 42 -42.47 2.03 6.96
CA THR A 42 -41.53 3.00 6.45
C THR A 42 -40.23 2.34 6.02
N SER A 43 -39.47 3.03 5.16
CA SER A 43 -38.13 2.65 4.76
C SER A 43 -37.15 3.79 5.00
N LYS A 44 -35.90 3.44 5.23
CA LYS A 44 -34.77 4.36 5.33
C LYS A 44 -33.65 3.85 4.45
N THR A 45 -33.01 4.75 3.74
CA THR A 45 -31.80 4.48 2.99
C THR A 45 -30.62 5.14 3.69
N ASP A 46 -29.61 4.38 3.99
CA ASP A 46 -28.36 4.84 4.57
C ASP A 46 -27.21 4.55 3.60
N SER A 47 -26.21 5.44 3.58
CA SER A 47 -24.97 5.26 2.84
C SER A 47 -23.80 5.32 3.82
N PHE A 48 -22.88 4.37 3.69
CA PHE A 48 -21.72 4.27 4.56
C PHE A 48 -20.45 4.17 3.73
N SER A 49 -19.39 4.82 4.20
CA SER A 49 -18.03 4.57 3.72
C SER A 49 -17.36 3.59 4.69
N VAL A 50 -16.86 2.50 4.17
CA VAL A 50 -16.10 1.51 4.94
C VAL A 50 -14.67 1.47 4.46
N PHE A 51 -13.73 1.24 5.37
CA PHE A 51 -12.32 1.11 5.06
C PHE A 51 -11.91 -0.36 5.16
N LEU A 52 -11.35 -0.88 4.07
CA LEU A 52 -10.71 -2.19 4.04
C LEU A 52 -9.19 -1.99 4.15
N PRO A 53 -8.52 -2.57 5.18
CA PRO A 53 -7.08 -2.42 5.35
C PRO A 53 -6.29 -2.92 4.12
N ALA A 54 -5.15 -2.30 3.84
CA ALA A 54 -4.36 -2.56 2.62
C ALA A 54 -3.81 -4.00 2.50
N ASN A 55 -3.74 -4.73 3.61
CA ASN A 55 -3.36 -6.13 3.64
C ASN A 55 -4.53 -7.11 3.34
N TYR A 56 -5.74 -6.59 3.16
CA TYR A 56 -6.92 -7.35 2.77
C TYR A 56 -7.11 -7.20 1.25
N PHE A 57 -6.64 -8.16 0.48
CA PHE A 57 -6.81 -8.24 -0.97
C PHE A 57 -7.30 -9.62 -1.39
N GLY A 58 -8.01 -9.67 -2.52
CA GLY A 58 -8.67 -10.88 -3.02
C GLY A 58 -10.18 -10.76 -3.03
N ASN A 59 -10.86 -11.89 -3.04
CA ASN A 59 -12.32 -11.98 -3.09
C ASN A 59 -12.91 -11.96 -1.68
N TYR A 60 -13.83 -11.04 -1.45
CA TYR A 60 -14.56 -10.92 -0.18
C TYR A 60 -16.05 -10.79 -0.42
N TYR A 61 -16.81 -11.20 0.59
CA TYR A 61 -18.19 -10.82 0.76
C TYR A 61 -18.29 -9.64 1.72
N LEU A 62 -19.02 -8.60 1.34
CA LEU A 62 -19.53 -7.61 2.29
C LEU A 62 -20.86 -8.12 2.83
N ILE A 63 -20.90 -8.39 4.11
CA ILE A 63 -22.08 -8.90 4.80
C ILE A 63 -22.66 -7.76 5.62
N TYR A 64 -23.83 -7.27 5.22
CA TYR A 64 -24.58 -6.29 5.99
C TYR A 64 -25.58 -7.02 6.86
N SER A 65 -25.40 -6.94 8.19
CA SER A 65 -26.29 -7.52 9.19
C SER A 65 -27.11 -6.40 9.84
N ILE A 66 -28.40 -6.39 9.55
CA ILE A 66 -29.39 -5.51 10.15
C ILE A 66 -29.80 -6.16 11.48
N ASP A 67 -29.98 -5.33 12.51
CA ASP A 67 -30.35 -5.81 13.86
C ASP A 67 -29.52 -7.01 14.33
N HIS A 68 -28.20 -6.87 14.21
CA HIS A 68 -27.22 -7.94 14.44
C HIS A 68 -27.40 -8.70 15.77
N TYR A 69 -28.01 -8.08 16.76
CA TYR A 69 -28.22 -8.67 18.08
C TYR A 69 -29.67 -9.10 18.33
N ASN A 70 -30.56 -9.04 17.32
CA ASN A 70 -31.98 -9.36 17.44
C ASN A 70 -32.67 -8.59 18.58
N TYR A 71 -32.40 -7.28 18.66
CA TYR A 71 -33.07 -6.42 19.65
C TYR A 71 -34.51 -6.06 19.27
N VAL A 72 -34.81 -6.09 17.97
CA VAL A 72 -36.16 -5.89 17.45
C VAL A 72 -36.77 -7.24 17.13
N PHE A 73 -37.84 -7.57 17.85
CA PHE A 73 -38.53 -8.83 17.62
C PHE A 73 -39.37 -8.80 16.33
N GLU A 74 -38.99 -9.63 15.34
CA GLU A 74 -39.58 -9.70 14.00
C GLU A 74 -40.44 -10.94 13.77
N TYR A 75 -40.81 -11.64 14.83
CA TYR A 75 -41.61 -12.87 14.81
C TYR A 75 -40.97 -13.96 13.89
N ASN A 76 -41.55 -14.27 12.75
CA ASN A 76 -41.04 -15.29 11.82
C ASN A 76 -40.07 -14.73 10.74
N GLN A 77 -39.64 -13.48 10.85
CA GLN A 77 -38.86 -12.78 9.82
C GLN A 77 -37.39 -12.53 10.24
N GLU A 78 -36.91 -13.10 11.36
CA GLU A 78 -35.53 -12.95 11.84
C GLU A 78 -34.45 -13.44 10.84
N GLY A 79 -34.84 -14.24 9.84
CA GLY A 79 -33.91 -14.80 8.85
C GLY A 79 -33.61 -13.89 7.65
N ASN A 80 -34.23 -12.71 7.56
CA ASN A 80 -34.05 -11.79 6.41
C ASN A 80 -33.12 -10.59 6.72
N ASN A 81 -32.43 -10.63 7.85
CA ASN A 81 -31.61 -9.54 8.37
C ASN A 81 -30.19 -9.47 7.77
N ILE A 82 -29.90 -10.27 6.76
CA ILE A 82 -28.57 -10.31 6.12
C ILE A 82 -28.69 -9.99 4.66
N LEU A 83 -27.83 -9.08 4.20
CA LEU A 83 -27.62 -8.79 2.77
C LEU A 83 -26.15 -9.04 2.42
N LEU A 84 -25.92 -9.71 1.30
CA LEU A 84 -24.59 -10.05 0.79
C LEU A 84 -24.27 -9.27 -0.48
N ALA A 85 -23.05 -8.79 -0.58
CA ALA A 85 -22.46 -8.30 -1.82
C ALA A 85 -21.04 -8.85 -1.95
N SER A 86 -20.65 -9.28 -3.15
CA SER A 86 -19.25 -9.66 -3.41
C SER A 86 -18.43 -8.45 -3.86
N ILE A 87 -17.20 -8.37 -3.40
CA ILE A 87 -16.21 -7.40 -3.84
C ILE A 87 -14.89 -8.08 -4.17
N ILE A 88 -14.11 -7.46 -5.04
CA ILE A 88 -12.72 -7.81 -5.28
C ILE A 88 -11.87 -6.65 -4.73
N ALA A 89 -11.10 -6.91 -3.69
CA ALA A 89 -10.12 -5.98 -3.18
C ALA A 89 -8.80 -6.18 -3.92
N VAL A 90 -8.30 -5.13 -4.55
CA VAL A 90 -7.00 -5.14 -5.25
C VAL A 90 -5.93 -4.54 -4.34
N PRO A 91 -4.73 -5.14 -4.26
CA PRO A 91 -3.64 -4.51 -3.52
C PRO A 91 -3.34 -3.14 -4.13
N PRO A 92 -2.94 -2.16 -3.31
CA PRO A 92 -2.50 -0.89 -3.84
C PRO A 92 -1.30 -1.10 -4.77
N PRO A 93 -1.20 -0.36 -5.89
CA PRO A 93 -0.05 -0.46 -6.78
C PRO A 93 1.24 -0.16 -6.01
N PRO A 94 2.35 -0.89 -6.26
CA PRO A 94 3.60 -0.67 -5.53
C PRO A 94 4.22 0.69 -5.87
N ALA A 95 5.20 1.13 -5.05
CA ALA A 95 6.19 2.09 -5.45
C ALA A 95 7.10 1.46 -6.53
N ASP A 96 7.66 2.28 -7.42
CA ASP A 96 8.58 1.87 -8.49
C ASP A 96 9.74 2.87 -8.55
N LEU A 97 10.91 2.45 -8.09
CA LEU A 97 12.08 3.32 -7.99
C LEU A 97 12.98 3.17 -9.21
N LEU A 98 13.32 4.30 -9.80
CA LEU A 98 14.20 4.42 -10.95
C LEU A 98 15.36 5.38 -10.66
N ILE A 99 16.59 4.96 -10.98
CA ILE A 99 17.78 5.83 -10.92
C ILE A 99 17.85 6.69 -12.19
N LYS A 100 18.05 8.00 -11.99
CA LYS A 100 18.19 9.00 -13.05
C LYS A 100 19.38 9.92 -12.81
N ASN A 101 19.82 10.58 -13.88
CA ASN A 101 20.74 11.74 -13.82
C ASN A 101 21.98 11.49 -12.97
N ILE A 102 22.70 10.42 -13.27
CA ILE A 102 23.99 10.15 -12.62
C ILE A 102 25.00 11.19 -13.11
N LEU A 103 25.56 11.96 -12.19
CA LEU A 103 26.62 12.92 -12.45
C LEU A 103 27.92 12.39 -11.84
N VAL A 104 28.89 12.15 -12.72
CA VAL A 104 30.23 11.66 -12.37
C VAL A 104 31.27 12.66 -12.91
N PRO A 105 32.45 12.73 -12.32
CA PRO A 105 33.56 13.50 -12.91
C PRO A 105 34.03 12.85 -14.22
N ASP A 106 34.44 13.64 -15.21
CA ASP A 106 34.98 13.16 -16.49
C ASP A 106 36.25 12.35 -16.31
N SER A 107 36.99 12.61 -15.24
CA SER A 107 38.19 11.86 -14.87
C SER A 107 38.47 11.95 -13.39
N VAL A 108 39.15 10.96 -12.85
CA VAL A 108 39.54 10.88 -11.45
C VAL A 108 40.93 10.25 -11.36
N LEU A 109 41.75 10.77 -10.42
CA LEU A 109 43.02 10.15 -10.09
C LEU A 109 42.85 8.95 -9.17
N ALA A 110 43.54 7.86 -9.47
CA ALA A 110 43.55 6.67 -8.60
C ALA A 110 43.94 7.05 -7.18
N GLY A 111 43.23 6.52 -6.19
CA GLY A 111 43.37 6.85 -4.76
C GLY A 111 42.74 8.16 -4.32
N HIS A 112 42.15 8.94 -5.23
CA HIS A 112 41.47 10.18 -4.89
C HIS A 112 39.96 9.98 -4.75
N THR A 113 39.35 10.90 -3.99
CA THR A 113 37.90 10.93 -3.76
C THR A 113 37.27 11.97 -4.68
N ALA A 114 36.12 11.65 -5.25
CA ALA A 114 35.26 12.57 -5.96
C ALA A 114 33.80 12.32 -5.61
N ASP A 115 33.01 13.38 -5.66
CA ASP A 115 31.57 13.28 -5.38
C ASP A 115 30.82 12.69 -6.57
N LEU A 116 29.98 11.72 -6.29
CA LEU A 116 29.00 11.16 -7.20
C LEU A 116 27.61 11.61 -6.79
N THR A 117 26.85 12.12 -7.75
CA THR A 117 25.46 12.55 -7.50
C THR A 117 24.52 11.82 -8.42
N TRP A 118 23.36 11.40 -7.91
CA TRP A 118 22.29 10.81 -8.73
C TRP A 118 20.91 11.18 -8.17
N GLN A 119 19.91 10.90 -8.95
CA GLN A 119 18.51 11.06 -8.57
C GLN A 119 17.81 9.72 -8.57
N THR A 120 16.97 9.50 -7.55
CA THR A 120 16.03 8.39 -7.47
C THR A 120 14.62 8.93 -7.61
N GLU A 121 13.89 8.49 -8.61
CA GLU A 121 12.49 8.83 -8.87
C GLU A 121 11.59 7.68 -8.47
N ASN A 122 10.44 7.99 -7.91
CA ASN A 122 9.36 7.03 -7.74
C ASN A 122 8.36 7.18 -8.89
N GLN A 123 8.39 6.26 -9.85
CA GLN A 123 7.44 6.19 -10.98
C GLN A 123 6.17 5.43 -10.62
N GLY A 124 6.13 4.77 -9.46
CA GLY A 124 4.98 4.03 -8.97
C GLY A 124 3.82 4.95 -8.57
N LEU A 125 2.70 4.34 -8.24
CA LEU A 125 1.47 5.06 -7.85
C LEU A 125 1.33 5.23 -6.33
N ASN A 126 2.17 4.56 -5.53
CA ASN A 126 2.24 4.72 -4.08
C ASN A 126 3.57 5.35 -3.65
N PRO A 127 3.59 6.05 -2.50
CA PRO A 127 4.84 6.56 -1.93
C PRO A 127 5.82 5.42 -1.65
N ALA A 128 7.09 5.61 -2.01
CA ALA A 128 8.19 4.78 -1.53
C ALA A 128 8.58 5.28 -0.13
N TYR A 129 8.38 4.45 0.88
CA TYR A 129 8.58 4.82 2.27
C TYR A 129 9.30 3.70 3.02
N GLY A 130 10.45 4.02 3.60
CA GLY A 130 11.23 3.05 4.38
C GLY A 130 12.73 3.25 4.26
N GLN A 131 13.47 2.24 4.72
CA GLN A 131 14.92 2.16 4.50
C GLN A 131 15.18 1.80 3.05
N LEU A 132 16.06 2.55 2.42
CA LEU A 132 16.51 2.32 1.05
C LEU A 132 18.02 2.18 1.06
N ARG A 133 18.52 1.18 0.36
CA ARG A 133 19.96 1.02 0.08
C ARG A 133 20.20 1.17 -1.40
N GLU A 134 21.15 2.03 -1.75
CA GLU A 134 21.62 2.18 -3.12
C GLU A 134 23.13 1.93 -3.18
N ILE A 135 23.54 1.14 -4.13
CA ILE A 135 24.93 0.70 -4.26
C ILE A 135 25.50 1.23 -5.56
N VAL A 136 26.68 1.83 -5.45
CA VAL A 136 27.44 2.35 -6.58
C VAL A 136 28.53 1.35 -6.96
N TYR A 137 28.53 0.97 -8.23
CA TYR A 137 29.51 0.06 -8.81
C TYR A 137 30.36 0.78 -9.85
N LEU A 138 31.59 0.33 -9.97
CA LEU A 138 32.49 0.67 -11.05
C LEU A 138 32.65 -0.56 -11.95
N SER A 139 32.28 -0.42 -13.21
CA SER A 139 32.26 -1.53 -14.18
C SER A 139 33.13 -1.23 -15.39
N PRO A 140 33.80 -2.22 -15.99
CA PRO A 140 34.50 -2.05 -17.27
C PRO A 140 33.55 -1.97 -18.48
N ASP A 141 32.24 -2.21 -18.27
CA ASP A 141 31.24 -2.13 -19.33
C ASP A 141 29.94 -1.49 -18.82
N THR A 142 28.90 -1.44 -19.66
CA THR A 142 27.61 -0.79 -19.32
C THR A 142 26.59 -1.71 -18.65
N ALA A 143 26.94 -2.99 -18.46
CA ALA A 143 26.05 -4.00 -17.85
C ALA A 143 26.52 -4.31 -16.43
N TRP A 144 25.58 -4.26 -15.48
CA TRP A 144 25.91 -4.67 -14.12
C TRP A 144 26.23 -6.16 -14.02
N SER A 145 27.30 -6.48 -13.29
CA SER A 145 27.73 -7.82 -12.95
C SER A 145 28.01 -7.94 -11.45
N ILE A 146 27.87 -9.15 -10.89
CA ILE A 146 28.22 -9.44 -9.51
C ILE A 146 29.74 -9.25 -9.23
N THR A 147 30.54 -9.21 -10.28
CA THR A 147 32.00 -9.01 -10.19
C THR A 147 32.41 -7.54 -10.27
N ASP A 148 31.48 -6.61 -10.51
CA ASP A 148 31.77 -5.19 -10.52
C ASP A 148 32.16 -4.70 -9.13
N GLU A 149 33.12 -3.79 -9.09
CA GLU A 149 33.63 -3.26 -7.82
C GLU A 149 32.62 -2.35 -7.16
N VAL A 150 32.26 -2.62 -5.90
CA VAL A 150 31.46 -1.70 -5.10
C VAL A 150 32.35 -0.57 -4.63
N VAL A 151 32.06 0.65 -5.06
CA VAL A 151 32.84 1.85 -4.72
C VAL A 151 32.11 2.81 -3.79
N GLY A 152 30.80 2.61 -3.60
CA GLY A 152 30.02 3.42 -2.68
C GLY A 152 28.70 2.79 -2.30
N ILE A 153 28.18 3.19 -1.15
CA ILE A 153 26.86 2.78 -0.65
C ILE A 153 26.19 4.00 -0.04
N TRP A 154 24.93 4.19 -0.40
CA TRP A 154 24.04 5.09 0.29
C TRP A 154 22.98 4.27 1.04
N ASP A 155 22.87 4.50 2.34
CA ASP A 155 21.84 3.91 3.20
C ASP A 155 21.06 5.03 3.88
N GLY A 156 19.75 5.02 3.80
CA GLY A 156 18.95 6.03 4.46
C GLY A 156 17.45 5.77 4.41
N PHE A 157 16.74 6.52 5.24
CA PHE A 157 15.29 6.51 5.23
C PHE A 157 14.79 7.47 4.15
N VAL A 158 13.85 7.01 3.32
CA VAL A 158 13.24 7.81 2.26
C VAL A 158 11.73 7.92 2.43
N SER A 159 11.20 9.01 1.89
CA SER A 159 9.77 9.23 1.66
C SER A 159 9.62 9.94 0.33
N ILE A 160 9.44 9.16 -0.75
CA ILE A 160 9.39 9.68 -2.13
C ILE A 160 7.96 9.50 -2.64
N SER A 161 7.24 10.60 -2.82
CA SER A 161 5.88 10.59 -3.36
C SER A 161 5.87 10.14 -4.82
N PRO A 162 4.73 9.63 -5.33
CA PRO A 162 4.56 9.34 -6.75
C PRO A 162 4.99 10.50 -7.65
N GLY A 163 5.78 10.21 -8.68
CA GLY A 163 6.30 11.19 -9.63
C GLY A 163 7.36 12.15 -9.06
N SER A 164 7.79 11.97 -7.81
CA SER A 164 8.81 12.82 -7.18
C SER A 164 10.20 12.19 -7.25
N THR A 165 11.22 13.03 -7.12
CA THR A 165 12.63 12.62 -7.11
C THR A 165 13.31 13.05 -5.82
N THR A 166 14.33 12.29 -5.42
CA THR A 166 15.29 12.69 -4.38
C THR A 166 16.70 12.64 -4.94
N THR A 167 17.52 13.61 -4.58
CA THR A 167 18.93 13.69 -5.00
C THR A 167 19.83 13.22 -3.88
N LYS A 168 20.83 12.44 -4.21
CA LYS A 168 21.83 11.90 -3.29
C LYS A 168 23.22 12.21 -3.81
N THR A 169 24.14 12.51 -2.88
CA THR A 169 25.56 12.72 -3.20
C THR A 169 26.38 11.91 -2.22
N VAL A 170 27.32 11.14 -2.73
CA VAL A 170 28.22 10.29 -1.95
C VAL A 170 29.66 10.52 -2.42
N PRO A 171 30.60 10.75 -1.51
CA PRO A 171 32.02 10.78 -1.85
C PRO A 171 32.49 9.34 -2.14
N ILE A 172 33.03 9.13 -3.33
CA ILE A 172 33.56 7.84 -3.79
C ILE A 172 35.08 7.91 -3.85
N THR A 173 35.79 6.94 -3.24
CA THR A 173 37.23 6.82 -3.34
C THR A 173 37.59 5.73 -4.33
N TYR A 174 38.34 6.07 -5.35
CA TYR A 174 38.69 5.20 -6.49
C TYR A 174 40.06 4.51 -6.24
N ASN A 175 40.08 3.50 -5.35
CA ASN A 175 41.33 2.91 -4.88
C ASN A 175 41.97 1.93 -5.87
N ASN A 176 41.16 1.17 -6.61
CA ASN A 176 41.62 0.03 -7.43
C ASN A 176 41.49 0.28 -8.94
N VAL A 177 41.39 1.54 -9.34
CA VAL A 177 41.28 1.89 -10.75
C VAL A 177 42.64 1.84 -11.46
N THR A 178 42.65 1.31 -12.66
CA THR A 178 43.78 1.39 -13.58
C THR A 178 43.53 2.51 -14.62
N ASN A 179 44.51 2.80 -15.45
CA ASN A 179 44.32 3.78 -16.56
C ASN A 179 43.47 3.15 -17.66
N ALA A 180 42.16 3.20 -17.47
CA ALA A 180 41.14 2.66 -18.38
C ALA A 180 39.83 3.46 -18.23
N ASP A 181 38.93 3.27 -19.18
CA ASP A 181 37.55 3.79 -19.10
C ASP A 181 36.71 2.88 -18.22
N TYR A 182 35.91 3.49 -17.35
CA TYR A 182 34.98 2.80 -16.49
C TYR A 182 33.58 3.41 -16.59
N HIS A 183 32.59 2.58 -16.36
CA HIS A 183 31.20 2.98 -16.24
C HIS A 183 30.75 2.97 -14.78
N THR A 184 30.03 4.00 -14.37
CA THR A 184 29.41 4.04 -13.05
C THR A 184 27.98 3.53 -13.14
N ILE A 185 27.67 2.51 -12.36
CA ILE A 185 26.34 1.92 -12.27
C ILE A 185 25.82 2.12 -10.85
N VAL A 186 24.63 2.72 -10.71
CA VAL A 186 23.93 2.82 -9.44
C VAL A 186 22.73 1.90 -9.47
N ARG A 187 22.60 1.06 -8.44
CA ARG A 187 21.46 0.16 -8.27
C ARG A 187 20.71 0.50 -7.00
N THR A 188 19.39 0.53 -7.10
CA THR A 188 18.45 0.58 -6.00
C THR A 188 17.89 -0.80 -5.72
N ASP A 189 17.54 -1.12 -4.48
CA ASP A 189 16.92 -2.38 -4.10
C ASP A 189 15.41 -2.42 -4.40
#